data_48efc170acebb95c7310e30c1ebce0b3
#
_entry.id   48efc170acebb95c7310e30c1ebce0b3
#
_cell.length_a   1.000
_cell.length_b   1.000
_cell.length_c   1.000
_cell.angle_alpha   90.00
_cell.angle_beta   90.00
_cell.angle_gamma   90.00
#
_symmetry.space_group_name_H-M   'P 1'
#
loop_
_entity.id
_entity.type
_entity.pdbx_description
1 polymer ?
#
loop_
_entity_poly.entity_id
_entity_poly.type
_entity_poly.pdbx_seq_one_letter_code
_entity_poly.pdbx_strand_id
1 'polypeptide(L)'
;MHEVDETDGETRTPTVVADGVDIVYRVTGTGAGRGSATAALNRIIRRKKHAARGMREVHAVRNVSFTAYKGEAIGLIGTNGSGKSTLLRAVAGLLPTENGRIYTNGQPSLLGVNAAMMNDLTGERNVVLGGLAMGMSREQVRERYDDIVEFSGINEKGDFITLPMRTYSSGMAARLRFSIAAAKDHDVLLIDEALATGDRKFQKRSEARIRELRATAGTVFLVSHNNKSIRDTCDRVLWLERGELRMDGPTAEVLQEYEKFTGAGK
;
A
#
# COMPACT_ATOMS: atom_id res chain seq x y z
N MET A 1 -10.37 -48.54 21.31
CA MET A 1 -11.04 -47.31 21.76
C MET A 1 -10.01 -46.24 21.68
N HIS A 2 -9.90 -45.61 20.48
CA HIS A 2 -8.93 -44.53 20.23
C HIS A 2 -9.63 -43.19 20.54
N GLU A 3 -9.14 -42.50 21.51
CA GLU A 3 -9.47 -41.09 21.79
C GLU A 3 -9.09 -40.26 20.58
N VAL A 4 -10.05 -39.63 19.97
CA VAL A 4 -9.87 -38.61 18.94
C VAL A 4 -9.64 -37.32 19.69
N ASP A 5 -8.42 -36.83 19.64
CA ASP A 5 -7.98 -35.53 20.15
C ASP A 5 -8.67 -34.45 19.28
N GLU A 6 -9.82 -33.93 19.75
CA GLU A 6 -10.49 -32.77 19.17
C GLU A 6 -9.72 -31.50 19.56
N THR A 7 -8.66 -31.22 18.84
CA THR A 7 -8.07 -29.87 18.88
C THR A 7 -8.98 -28.90 18.15
N ASP A 8 -9.46 -27.94 18.90
CA ASP A 8 -10.28 -26.78 18.56
C ASP A 8 -9.89 -26.15 17.19
N GLY A 9 -10.55 -26.58 16.13
CA GLY A 9 -10.41 -26.02 14.81
C GLY A 9 -11.28 -24.77 14.67
N GLU A 10 -10.89 -23.63 15.24
CA GLU A 10 -11.46 -22.35 14.82
C GLU A 10 -11.27 -22.22 13.30
N THR A 11 -12.36 -22.30 12.55
CA THR A 11 -12.36 -22.12 11.10
C THR A 11 -12.00 -20.66 10.80
N ARG A 12 -10.69 -20.39 10.63
CA ARG A 12 -10.20 -19.06 10.26
C ARG A 12 -10.77 -18.65 8.91
N THR A 13 -11.47 -17.52 8.85
CA THR A 13 -12.06 -17.01 7.61
C THR A 13 -10.99 -16.32 6.77
N PRO A 14 -10.67 -16.82 5.56
CA PRO A 14 -9.73 -16.15 4.67
C PRO A 14 -10.30 -14.82 4.19
N THR A 15 -9.46 -13.78 4.20
CA THR A 15 -9.79 -12.43 3.75
C THR A 15 -9.06 -12.06 2.47
N VAL A 16 -7.82 -12.55 2.29
CA VAL A 16 -7.06 -12.40 1.05
C VAL A 16 -6.41 -13.73 0.71
N VAL A 17 -6.59 -14.20 -0.51
CA VAL A 17 -5.90 -15.37 -1.06
C VAL A 17 -5.18 -14.94 -2.33
N ALA A 18 -3.88 -14.99 -2.32
CA ALA A 18 -3.04 -14.84 -3.50
C ALA A 18 -2.58 -16.23 -3.95
N ASP A 19 -2.81 -16.58 -5.21
CA ASP A 19 -2.50 -17.88 -5.77
C ASP A 19 -1.67 -17.73 -7.04
N GLY A 20 -0.37 -18.07 -6.96
CA GLY A 20 0.57 -18.06 -8.06
C GLY A 20 0.70 -16.70 -8.77
N VAL A 21 0.71 -15.60 -8.03
CA VAL A 21 0.60 -14.24 -8.58
C VAL A 21 1.90 -13.81 -9.24
N ASP A 22 1.80 -13.46 -10.54
CA ASP A 22 2.85 -12.77 -11.30
C ASP A 22 2.40 -11.37 -11.69
N ILE A 23 3.29 -10.37 -11.55
CA ILE A 23 3.06 -9.00 -12.00
C ILE A 23 4.26 -8.53 -12.81
N VAL A 24 4.00 -8.14 -14.06
CA VAL A 24 5.03 -7.74 -15.03
C VAL A 24 4.73 -6.32 -15.53
N TYR A 25 5.71 -5.44 -15.39
CA TYR A 25 5.66 -4.12 -16.04
C TYR A 25 6.33 -4.19 -17.40
N ARG A 26 5.61 -3.72 -18.43
CA ARG A 26 6.14 -3.57 -19.79
C ARG A 26 6.50 -2.12 -20.03
N VAL A 27 7.80 -1.82 -20.02
CA VAL A 27 8.32 -0.46 -20.23
C VAL A 27 8.84 -0.35 -21.66
N THR A 28 8.22 0.51 -22.46
CA THR A 28 8.76 0.88 -23.77
C THR A 28 10.00 1.73 -23.54
N GLY A 29 11.19 1.17 -23.82
CA GLY A 29 12.44 1.90 -23.71
C GLY A 29 12.44 3.08 -24.68
N THR A 30 12.21 4.29 -24.18
CA THR A 30 12.64 5.51 -24.88
C THR A 30 14.16 5.52 -24.80
N GLY A 31 14.81 5.02 -25.82
CA GLY A 31 16.27 5.16 -26.01
C GLY A 31 16.63 6.64 -26.20
N ALA A 32 16.48 7.45 -25.18
CA ALA A 32 17.01 8.79 -25.07
C ALA A 32 18.39 8.71 -24.40
N GLY A 33 19.33 8.05 -25.08
CA GLY A 33 20.72 8.43 -24.86
C GLY A 33 20.87 9.89 -25.28
N ARG A 34 21.39 10.74 -24.40
CA ARG A 34 21.93 12.06 -24.75
C ARG A 34 22.95 11.85 -25.87
N GLY A 35 22.51 11.86 -27.12
CA GLY A 35 23.33 11.72 -28.29
C GLY A 35 23.53 13.11 -28.89
N SER A 36 24.81 13.48 -29.06
CA SER A 36 25.25 14.66 -29.81
C SER A 36 24.61 14.70 -31.21
N ALA A 37 24.51 15.88 -31.80
CA ALA A 37 23.95 16.12 -33.14
C ALA A 37 24.52 15.18 -34.23
N THR A 38 25.73 14.63 -34.07
CA THR A 38 26.35 13.62 -34.94
C THR A 38 25.65 12.26 -34.94
N ALA A 39 24.95 11.89 -33.83
CA ALA A 39 24.17 10.63 -33.79
C ALA A 39 22.88 10.71 -34.59
N ALA A 40 22.29 11.93 -34.71
CA ALA A 40 21.08 12.16 -35.50
C ALA A 40 21.35 12.02 -37.01
N LEU A 41 22.50 12.53 -37.49
CA LEU A 41 22.90 12.46 -38.91
C LEU A 41 23.14 11.02 -39.37
N ASN A 42 23.78 10.19 -38.52
CA ASN A 42 24.01 8.77 -38.82
C ASN A 42 22.74 7.93 -38.89
N ARG A 43 21.64 8.35 -38.29
CA ARG A 43 20.31 7.70 -38.38
C ARG A 43 19.66 7.92 -39.74
N ILE A 44 19.90 9.03 -40.39
CA ILE A 44 19.31 9.38 -41.69
C ILE A 44 20.02 8.61 -42.83
N ILE A 45 21.32 8.35 -42.72
CA ILE A 45 22.13 7.73 -43.77
C ILE A 45 22.05 6.19 -43.75
N ARG A 46 21.79 5.60 -42.59
CA ARG A 46 21.60 4.14 -42.49
C ARG A 46 20.10 3.78 -42.46
N ARG A 47 19.49 3.69 -43.64
CA ARG A 47 18.25 2.95 -43.89
C ARG A 47 18.47 1.46 -43.57
N LYS A 48 18.56 1.08 -42.32
CA LYS A 48 18.52 -0.31 -41.88
C LYS A 48 17.42 -0.52 -40.89
N LYS A 49 16.43 -1.33 -41.32
CA LYS A 49 15.45 -2.16 -40.59
C LYS A 49 15.10 -1.66 -39.19
N HIS A 50 13.80 -1.34 -39.04
CA HIS A 50 13.12 -1.17 -37.76
C HIS A 50 13.51 -2.35 -36.85
N ALA A 51 14.51 -2.15 -36.01
CA ALA A 51 14.60 -2.93 -34.78
C ALA A 51 13.38 -2.52 -33.96
N ALA A 52 12.50 -3.47 -33.70
CA ALA A 52 11.38 -3.30 -32.77
C ALA A 52 11.92 -2.60 -31.53
N ARG A 53 11.30 -1.47 -31.13
CA ARG A 53 11.59 -0.80 -29.87
C ARG A 53 11.51 -1.87 -28.79
N GLY A 54 12.64 -2.26 -28.21
CA GLY A 54 12.71 -3.32 -27.24
C GLY A 54 11.81 -3.01 -26.06
N MET A 55 10.71 -3.72 -25.94
CA MET A 55 9.88 -3.70 -24.77
C MET A 55 10.67 -4.40 -23.68
N ARG A 56 11.00 -3.68 -22.61
CA ARG A 56 11.68 -4.26 -21.46
C ARG A 56 10.61 -4.71 -20.46
N GLU A 57 10.64 -5.99 -20.13
CA GLU A 57 9.80 -6.54 -19.09
C GLU A 57 10.52 -6.49 -17.73
N VAL A 58 9.82 -6.03 -16.73
CA VAL A 58 10.29 -6.01 -15.34
C VAL A 58 9.30 -6.84 -14.52
N HIS A 59 9.73 -8.03 -14.12
CA HIS A 59 8.95 -8.91 -13.24
C HIS A 59 9.05 -8.37 -11.83
N ALA A 60 8.00 -7.70 -11.39
CA ALA A 60 7.94 -7.07 -10.07
C ALA A 60 7.47 -8.03 -8.98
N VAL A 61 6.61 -8.99 -9.33
CA VAL A 61 6.16 -10.08 -8.45
C VAL A 61 6.19 -11.37 -9.25
N ARG A 62 6.65 -12.47 -8.64
CA ARG A 62 6.89 -13.76 -9.29
C ARG A 62 6.32 -14.90 -8.44
N ASN A 63 5.29 -15.54 -8.96
CA ASN A 63 4.69 -16.75 -8.39
C ASN A 63 4.46 -16.67 -6.87
N VAL A 64 3.90 -15.54 -6.40
CA VAL A 64 3.65 -15.32 -4.98
C VAL A 64 2.31 -15.91 -4.59
N SER A 65 2.33 -16.79 -3.57
CA SER A 65 1.13 -17.39 -2.98
C SER A 65 1.13 -17.21 -1.46
N PHE A 66 0.01 -16.76 -0.92
CA PHE A 66 -0.26 -16.70 0.52
C PHE A 66 -1.76 -16.61 0.79
N THR A 67 -2.17 -16.96 2.02
CA THR A 67 -3.53 -16.73 2.51
C THR A 67 -3.47 -15.89 3.77
N ALA A 68 -4.22 -14.80 3.80
CA ALA A 68 -4.42 -13.97 4.98
C ALA A 68 -5.80 -14.21 5.56
N TYR A 69 -5.90 -14.19 6.88
CA TYR A 69 -7.13 -14.49 7.61
C TYR A 69 -7.62 -13.27 8.38
N LYS A 70 -8.92 -13.30 8.70
CA LYS A 70 -9.55 -12.25 9.52
C LYS A 70 -8.86 -12.13 10.88
N GLY A 71 -8.57 -10.90 11.28
CA GLY A 71 -7.87 -10.59 12.53
C GLY A 71 -6.35 -10.57 12.41
N GLU A 72 -5.74 -10.99 11.28
CA GLU A 72 -4.28 -10.95 11.10
C GLU A 72 -3.78 -9.54 10.79
N ALA A 73 -2.65 -9.18 11.40
CA ALA A 73 -1.83 -8.06 10.99
C ALA A 73 -0.53 -8.57 10.36
N ILE A 74 -0.36 -8.32 9.07
CA ILE A 74 0.70 -8.89 8.25
C ILE A 74 1.66 -7.80 7.82
N GLY A 75 2.93 -7.94 8.22
CA GLY A 75 4.01 -7.08 7.76
C GLY A 75 4.52 -7.50 6.38
N LEU A 76 4.76 -6.55 5.49
CA LEU A 76 5.39 -6.79 4.19
C LEU A 76 6.79 -6.16 4.21
N ILE A 77 7.84 -6.98 4.23
CA ILE A 77 9.23 -6.52 4.28
C ILE A 77 10.03 -6.98 3.07
N GLY A 78 11.21 -6.41 2.87
CA GLY A 78 12.14 -6.71 1.79
C GLY A 78 12.88 -5.47 1.31
N THR A 79 13.90 -5.66 0.50
CA THR A 79 14.74 -4.57 -0.03
C THR A 79 13.94 -3.63 -0.95
N ASN A 80 14.51 -2.45 -1.26
CA ASN A 80 13.90 -1.54 -2.24
C ASN A 80 13.79 -2.21 -3.60
N GLY A 81 12.60 -2.14 -4.21
CA GLY A 81 12.33 -2.81 -5.49
C GLY A 81 12.01 -4.30 -5.38
N SER A 82 11.82 -4.86 -4.18
CA SER A 82 11.47 -6.28 -4.01
C SER A 82 10.02 -6.63 -4.38
N GLY A 83 9.17 -5.66 -4.73
CA GLY A 83 7.80 -5.89 -5.19
C GLY A 83 6.70 -5.59 -4.15
N LYS A 84 7.02 -5.16 -2.92
CA LYS A 84 6.05 -4.92 -1.83
C LYS A 84 4.88 -4.03 -2.23
N SER A 85 5.16 -2.79 -2.63
CA SER A 85 4.10 -1.84 -3.03
C SER A 85 3.36 -2.29 -4.29
N THR A 86 4.01 -3.07 -5.16
CA THR A 86 3.37 -3.66 -6.34
C THR A 86 2.37 -4.73 -5.93
N LEU A 87 2.75 -5.66 -5.05
CA LEU A 87 1.86 -6.68 -4.50
C LEU A 87 0.69 -6.04 -3.75
N LEU A 88 0.98 -5.04 -2.91
CA LEU A 88 -0.06 -4.33 -2.15
C LEU A 88 -1.10 -3.67 -3.06
N ARG A 89 -0.65 -3.03 -4.16
CA ARG A 89 -1.55 -2.45 -5.17
C ARG A 89 -2.37 -3.49 -5.91
N ALA A 90 -1.81 -4.66 -6.17
CA ALA A 90 -2.54 -5.77 -6.78
C ALA A 90 -3.62 -6.32 -5.83
N VAL A 91 -3.31 -6.48 -4.53
CA VAL A 91 -4.30 -6.84 -3.51
C VAL A 91 -5.42 -5.78 -3.43
N ALA A 92 -5.08 -4.49 -3.59
CA ALA A 92 -6.05 -3.40 -3.67
C ALA A 92 -6.90 -3.39 -4.96
N GLY A 93 -6.64 -4.30 -5.92
CA GLY A 93 -7.31 -4.31 -7.22
C GLY A 93 -6.87 -3.17 -8.16
N LEU A 94 -5.77 -2.48 -7.85
CA LEU A 94 -5.26 -1.33 -8.63
C LEU A 94 -4.29 -1.74 -9.74
N LEU A 95 -3.82 -2.99 -9.72
CA LEU A 95 -2.93 -3.56 -10.73
C LEU A 95 -3.44 -4.96 -11.12
N PRO A 96 -3.53 -5.25 -12.43
CA PRO A 96 -3.85 -6.59 -12.88
C PRO A 96 -2.67 -7.54 -12.65
N THR A 97 -2.97 -8.81 -12.45
CA THR A 97 -1.99 -9.90 -12.46
C THR A 97 -1.74 -10.36 -13.90
N GLU A 98 -0.50 -10.71 -14.23
CA GLU A 98 -0.17 -11.37 -15.50
C GLU A 98 -0.56 -12.85 -15.45
N ASN A 99 -0.24 -13.53 -14.35
CA ASN A 99 -0.66 -14.88 -14.04
C ASN A 99 -1.13 -14.95 -12.59
N GLY A 100 -1.80 -16.05 -12.25
CA GLY A 100 -2.36 -16.24 -10.92
C GLY A 100 -3.58 -15.36 -10.65
N ARG A 101 -4.07 -15.41 -9.42
CA ARG A 101 -5.28 -14.68 -9.02
C ARG A 101 -5.17 -14.19 -7.58
N ILE A 102 -5.84 -13.09 -7.31
CA ILE A 102 -6.04 -12.56 -5.95
C ILE A 102 -7.53 -12.54 -5.68
N TYR A 103 -7.93 -13.18 -4.59
CA TYR A 103 -9.29 -13.17 -4.09
C TYR A 103 -9.34 -12.40 -2.79
N THR A 104 -10.35 -11.56 -2.62
CA THR A 104 -10.56 -10.80 -1.39
C THR A 104 -11.98 -11.00 -0.88
N ASN A 105 -12.10 -11.22 0.42
CA ASN A 105 -13.39 -11.24 1.11
C ASN A 105 -13.61 -9.84 1.72
N GLY A 106 -14.50 -9.07 1.10
CA GLY A 106 -14.68 -7.66 1.37
C GLY A 106 -13.88 -6.75 0.44
N GLN A 107 -13.92 -5.46 0.71
CA GLN A 107 -13.29 -4.43 -0.14
C GLN A 107 -11.94 -4.00 0.42
N PRO A 108 -10.81 -4.34 -0.25
CA PRO A 108 -9.51 -3.86 0.18
C PRO A 108 -9.38 -2.35 -0.01
N SER A 109 -8.80 -1.70 0.97
CA SER A 109 -8.59 -0.25 0.98
C SER A 109 -7.13 0.08 1.18
N LEU A 110 -6.50 0.70 0.16
CA LEU A 110 -5.14 1.20 0.25
C LEU A 110 -5.15 2.62 0.80
N LEU A 111 -4.67 2.79 2.02
CA LEU A 111 -4.60 4.10 2.66
C LEU A 111 -3.80 5.08 1.80
N GLY A 112 -4.34 6.27 1.62
CA GLY A 112 -3.68 7.37 0.92
C GLY A 112 -3.77 7.38 -0.61
N VAL A 113 -4.26 6.32 -1.25
CA VAL A 113 -4.35 6.26 -2.72
C VAL A 113 -5.78 6.45 -3.24
N ASN A 114 -6.77 5.97 -2.50
CA ASN A 114 -8.16 5.89 -2.98
C ASN A 114 -9.02 7.13 -2.73
N ALA A 115 -8.52 8.14 -2.03
CA ALA A 115 -9.27 9.38 -1.87
C ALA A 115 -9.24 10.15 -3.20
N ALA A 116 -10.33 10.10 -3.95
CA ALA A 116 -10.53 10.90 -5.15
C ALA A 116 -10.59 12.39 -4.76
N MET A 117 -9.43 13.04 -4.68
CA MET A 117 -9.35 14.44 -4.27
C MET A 117 -9.09 15.34 -5.47
N MET A 118 -9.78 16.45 -5.52
CA MET A 118 -9.68 17.45 -6.59
C MET A 118 -9.02 18.72 -6.06
N ASN A 119 -7.93 19.14 -6.68
CA ASN A 119 -7.14 20.29 -6.24
C ASN A 119 -7.92 21.62 -6.27
N ASP A 120 -8.91 21.75 -7.15
CA ASP A 120 -9.71 22.96 -7.29
C ASP A 120 -10.88 23.05 -6.30
N LEU A 121 -11.20 21.96 -5.61
CA LEU A 121 -12.20 21.94 -4.56
C LEU A 121 -11.57 22.30 -3.20
N THR A 122 -12.42 22.86 -2.32
CA THR A 122 -12.04 23.10 -0.91
C THR A 122 -11.77 21.79 -0.17
N GLY A 123 -11.06 21.86 0.96
CA GLY A 123 -10.87 20.70 1.82
C GLY A 123 -12.18 20.08 2.26
N GLU A 124 -13.18 20.89 2.64
CA GLU A 124 -14.54 20.43 3.00
C GLU A 124 -15.16 19.56 1.93
N ARG A 125 -15.15 20.05 0.67
CA ARG A 125 -15.70 19.30 -0.46
C ARG A 125 -14.91 18.03 -0.73
N ASN A 126 -13.61 18.08 -0.53
CA ASN A 126 -12.74 16.91 -0.67
C ASN A 126 -12.96 15.88 0.43
N VAL A 127 -13.28 16.26 1.66
CA VAL A 127 -13.70 15.31 2.71
C VAL A 127 -14.96 14.57 2.28
N VAL A 128 -15.96 15.29 1.78
CA VAL A 128 -17.20 14.68 1.30
C VAL A 128 -16.94 13.77 0.10
N LEU A 129 -16.24 14.27 -0.91
CA LEU A 129 -15.94 13.51 -2.13
C LEU A 129 -15.10 12.26 -1.83
N GLY A 130 -14.06 12.42 -1.02
CA GLY A 130 -13.16 11.32 -0.63
C GLY A 130 -13.90 10.26 0.20
N GLY A 131 -14.72 10.67 1.16
CA GLY A 131 -15.53 9.75 1.96
C GLY A 131 -16.50 8.94 1.11
N LEU A 132 -17.23 9.60 0.20
CA LEU A 132 -18.14 8.92 -0.74
C LEU A 132 -17.39 7.97 -1.68
N ALA A 133 -16.23 8.40 -2.22
CA ALA A 133 -15.41 7.57 -3.09
C ALA A 133 -14.86 6.32 -2.37
N MET A 134 -14.68 6.40 -1.06
CA MET A 134 -14.32 5.25 -0.22
C MET A 134 -15.52 4.40 0.21
N GLY A 135 -16.73 4.73 -0.26
CA GLY A 135 -17.95 3.96 -0.01
C GLY A 135 -18.64 4.27 1.32
N MET A 136 -18.33 5.41 1.95
CA MET A 136 -19.14 5.90 3.07
C MET A 136 -20.46 6.48 2.56
N SER A 137 -21.53 6.34 3.33
CA SER A 137 -22.77 7.05 3.05
C SER A 137 -22.63 8.55 3.36
N ARG A 138 -23.58 9.37 2.88
CA ARG A 138 -23.58 10.82 3.18
C ARG A 138 -23.75 11.08 4.68
N GLU A 139 -24.52 10.27 5.36
CA GLU A 139 -24.74 10.33 6.81
C GLU A 139 -23.43 10.01 7.53
N GLN A 140 -22.75 8.93 7.19
CA GLN A 140 -21.47 8.57 7.76
C GLN A 140 -20.40 9.66 7.55
N VAL A 141 -20.34 10.26 6.36
CA VAL A 141 -19.41 11.35 6.10
C VAL A 141 -19.71 12.55 6.99
N ARG A 142 -21.01 12.89 7.18
CA ARG A 142 -21.42 14.02 8.03
C ARG A 142 -21.07 13.76 9.49
N GLU A 143 -21.34 12.58 10.00
CA GLU A 143 -21.04 12.19 11.38
C GLU A 143 -19.55 12.21 11.70
N ARG A 144 -18.71 11.83 10.72
CA ARG A 144 -17.26 11.73 10.88
C ARG A 144 -16.50 12.98 10.42
N TYR A 145 -17.20 13.99 9.91
CA TYR A 145 -16.57 15.16 9.30
C TYR A 145 -15.64 15.90 10.25
N ASP A 146 -16.14 16.25 11.44
CA ASP A 146 -15.37 17.00 12.43
C ASP A 146 -14.15 16.20 12.91
N ASP A 147 -14.30 14.91 13.15
CA ASP A 147 -13.20 14.01 13.51
C ASP A 147 -12.13 13.94 12.41
N ILE A 148 -12.54 13.87 11.13
CA ILE A 148 -11.60 13.88 9.99
C ILE A 148 -10.79 15.16 9.95
N VAL A 149 -11.47 16.32 10.11
CA VAL A 149 -10.84 17.64 10.07
C VAL A 149 -9.88 17.81 11.24
N GLU A 150 -10.32 17.49 12.46
CA GLU A 150 -9.52 17.57 13.67
C GLU A 150 -8.30 16.63 13.58
N PHE A 151 -8.52 15.37 13.21
CA PHE A 151 -7.43 14.40 13.07
C PHE A 151 -6.39 14.84 12.06
N SER A 152 -6.79 15.44 10.94
CA SER A 152 -5.86 15.95 9.92
C SER A 152 -4.96 17.08 10.42
N GLY A 153 -5.41 17.81 11.44
CA GLY A 153 -4.77 19.03 11.94
C GLY A 153 -4.67 20.12 10.87
N ILE A 154 -5.58 20.13 9.90
CA ILE A 154 -5.52 21.06 8.78
C ILE A 154 -5.72 22.50 9.25
N ASN A 155 -6.54 22.70 10.26
CA ASN A 155 -6.90 24.01 10.80
C ASN A 155 -6.02 24.47 11.99
N GLU A 156 -4.94 23.74 12.35
CA GLU A 156 -4.07 24.12 13.48
C GLU A 156 -3.44 25.53 13.33
N LYS A 157 -3.30 26.03 12.10
CA LYS A 157 -2.68 27.34 11.83
C LYS A 157 -3.61 28.34 11.13
N GLY A 158 -4.89 28.04 11.03
CA GLY A 158 -5.90 28.87 10.36
C GLY A 158 -6.97 28.02 9.71
N ASP A 159 -8.01 28.62 9.19
CA ASP A 159 -9.15 27.94 8.57
C ASP A 159 -8.83 27.48 7.14
N PHE A 160 -7.92 26.50 7.04
CA PHE A 160 -7.48 25.98 5.75
C PHE A 160 -8.50 25.05 5.10
N ILE A 161 -9.39 24.42 5.88
CA ILE A 161 -10.34 23.45 5.34
C ILE A 161 -11.31 24.09 4.32
N THR A 162 -11.57 25.39 4.44
CA THR A 162 -12.43 26.16 3.53
C THR A 162 -11.70 26.58 2.23
N LEU A 163 -10.37 26.43 2.18
CA LEU A 163 -9.55 26.83 1.03
C LEU A 163 -9.42 25.70 0.00
N PRO A 164 -9.22 26.03 -1.30
CA PRO A 164 -8.95 25.04 -2.34
C PRO A 164 -7.66 24.25 -2.04
N MET A 165 -7.69 22.94 -2.26
CA MET A 165 -6.55 22.06 -1.98
C MET A 165 -5.27 22.38 -2.74
N ARG A 166 -5.35 23.08 -3.88
CA ARG A 166 -4.16 23.57 -4.59
C ARG A 166 -3.31 24.53 -3.76
N THR A 167 -3.88 25.12 -2.69
CA THR A 167 -3.15 25.99 -1.76
C THR A 167 -2.44 25.24 -0.64
N TYR A 168 -2.70 23.93 -0.53
CA TYR A 168 -2.12 23.09 0.51
C TYR A 168 -0.68 22.70 0.20
N SER A 169 0.14 22.58 1.25
CA SER A 169 1.41 21.89 1.11
C SER A 169 1.17 20.39 0.84
N SER A 170 2.18 19.71 0.29
CA SER A 170 2.12 18.26 0.06
C SER A 170 1.79 17.48 1.34
N GLY A 171 2.37 17.94 2.48
CA GLY A 171 2.11 17.36 3.79
C GLY A 171 0.66 17.57 4.26
N MET A 172 0.08 18.76 4.06
CA MET A 172 -1.31 19.05 4.39
C MET A 172 -2.27 18.16 3.58
N ALA A 173 -2.04 18.07 2.27
CA ALA A 173 -2.84 17.22 1.39
C ALA A 173 -2.74 15.73 1.78
N ALA A 174 -1.54 15.26 2.12
CA ALA A 174 -1.33 13.87 2.57
C ALA A 174 -2.02 13.58 3.90
N ARG A 175 -1.96 14.51 4.88
CA ARG A 175 -2.65 14.38 6.16
C ARG A 175 -4.17 14.29 5.97
N LEU A 176 -4.76 15.15 5.15
CA LEU A 176 -6.19 15.12 4.90
C LEU A 176 -6.62 13.81 4.21
N ARG A 177 -5.87 13.35 3.20
CA ARG A 177 -6.11 12.04 2.55
C ARG A 177 -6.11 10.89 3.56
N PHE A 178 -5.08 10.84 4.39
CA PHE A 178 -4.98 9.81 5.43
C PHE A 178 -6.16 9.87 6.38
N SER A 179 -6.55 11.07 6.85
CA SER A 179 -7.65 11.25 7.80
C SER A 179 -8.99 10.76 7.24
N ILE A 180 -9.27 11.07 5.96
CA ILE A 180 -10.47 10.58 5.27
C ILE A 180 -10.44 9.05 5.19
N ALA A 181 -9.31 8.47 4.76
CA ALA A 181 -9.17 7.04 4.63
C ALA A 181 -9.26 6.33 5.98
N ALA A 182 -8.66 6.88 7.03
CA ALA A 182 -8.68 6.32 8.37
C ALA A 182 -10.02 6.49 9.12
N ALA A 183 -10.97 7.24 8.54
CA ALA A 183 -12.28 7.44 9.14
C ALA A 183 -13.27 6.31 8.85
N LYS A 184 -12.98 5.44 7.88
CA LYS A 184 -13.83 4.30 7.52
C LYS A 184 -13.35 3.01 8.21
N ASP A 185 -14.27 2.11 8.50
CA ASP A 185 -13.95 0.74 8.87
C ASP A 185 -13.61 -0.07 7.61
N HIS A 186 -12.61 -0.94 7.69
CA HIS A 186 -12.08 -1.67 6.53
C HIS A 186 -12.12 -3.18 6.74
N ASP A 187 -12.58 -3.94 5.74
CA ASP A 187 -12.46 -5.40 5.75
C ASP A 187 -11.00 -5.83 5.59
N VAL A 188 -10.31 -5.21 4.63
CA VAL A 188 -8.88 -5.40 4.38
C VAL A 188 -8.22 -4.03 4.27
N LEU A 189 -7.36 -3.70 5.23
CA LEU A 189 -6.65 -2.44 5.30
C LEU A 189 -5.22 -2.62 4.80
N LEU A 190 -4.84 -1.83 3.79
CA LEU A 190 -3.52 -1.86 3.17
C LEU A 190 -2.80 -0.55 3.46
N ILE A 191 -1.62 -0.62 4.07
CA ILE A 191 -0.84 0.55 4.50
C ILE A 191 0.52 0.49 3.83
N ASP A 192 0.80 1.45 2.94
CA ASP A 192 2.13 1.61 2.34
C ASP A 192 2.90 2.70 3.09
N GLU A 193 4.17 2.48 3.38
CA GLU A 193 5.05 3.40 4.13
C GLU A 193 5.11 4.82 3.57
N ALA A 194 4.78 5.01 2.28
CA ALA A 194 4.65 6.33 1.68
C ALA A 194 3.68 7.27 2.43
N LEU A 195 2.92 6.74 3.40
CA LEU A 195 2.01 7.50 4.27
C LEU A 195 2.68 8.10 5.51
N ALA A 196 3.94 7.78 5.79
CA ALA A 196 4.73 8.42 6.86
C ALA A 196 5.05 9.90 6.56
N THR A 197 4.27 10.55 5.67
CA THR A 197 4.39 11.96 5.31
C THR A 197 3.68 12.81 6.34
N GLY A 198 4.42 13.66 7.01
CA GLY A 198 3.90 14.58 8.01
C GLY A 198 4.95 14.92 9.06
N ASP A 199 4.60 15.82 9.97
CA ASP A 199 5.44 16.09 11.12
C ASP A 199 5.35 14.94 12.16
N ARG A 200 6.28 14.93 13.11
CA ARG A 200 6.35 13.89 14.16
C ARG A 200 5.05 13.75 14.98
N LYS A 201 4.29 14.85 15.12
CA LYS A 201 3.02 14.86 15.86
C LYS A 201 1.96 14.07 15.10
N PHE A 202 1.86 14.29 13.78
CA PHE A 202 0.93 13.56 12.93
C PHE A 202 1.32 12.07 12.78
N GLN A 203 2.62 11.76 12.66
CA GLN A 203 3.11 10.38 12.63
C GLN A 203 2.64 9.58 13.86
N LYS A 204 2.84 10.13 15.06
CA LYS A 204 2.38 9.48 16.30
C LYS A 204 0.86 9.27 16.34
N ARG A 205 0.07 10.27 15.89
CA ARG A 205 -1.39 10.14 15.81
C ARG A 205 -1.79 9.06 14.79
N SER A 206 -1.14 9.03 13.65
CA SER A 206 -1.38 8.02 12.61
C SER A 206 -1.06 6.61 13.09
N GLU A 207 0.07 6.41 13.80
CA GLU A 207 0.41 5.11 14.39
C GLU A 207 -0.62 4.65 15.43
N ALA A 208 -1.12 5.57 16.26
CA ALA A 208 -2.18 5.27 17.21
C ALA A 208 -3.48 4.86 16.47
N ARG A 209 -3.86 5.63 15.44
CA ARG A 209 -5.05 5.34 14.63
C ARG A 209 -4.95 4.02 13.88
N ILE A 210 -3.78 3.69 13.34
CA ILE A 210 -3.54 2.39 12.70
C ILE A 210 -3.74 1.24 13.68
N ARG A 211 -3.30 1.39 14.95
CA ARG A 211 -3.55 0.38 16.00
C ARG A 211 -5.02 0.23 16.34
N GLU A 212 -5.78 1.33 16.38
CA GLU A 212 -7.23 1.28 16.58
C GLU A 212 -7.92 0.60 15.39
N LEU A 213 -7.58 1.01 14.16
CA LEU A 213 -8.11 0.40 12.94
C LEU A 213 -7.79 -1.09 12.85
N ARG A 214 -6.61 -1.52 13.32
CA ARG A 214 -6.25 -2.94 13.40
C ARG A 214 -7.21 -3.73 14.31
N ALA A 215 -7.62 -3.15 15.44
CA ALA A 215 -8.52 -3.82 16.36
C ALA A 215 -9.94 -4.02 15.79
N THR A 216 -10.33 -3.17 14.83
CA THR A 216 -11.67 -3.20 14.19
C THR A 216 -11.65 -3.75 12.76
N ALA A 217 -10.51 -3.65 12.07
CA ALA A 217 -10.36 -4.15 10.69
C ALA A 217 -10.38 -5.69 10.65
N GLY A 218 -10.86 -6.21 9.52
CA GLY A 218 -10.82 -7.65 9.27
C GLY A 218 -9.38 -8.17 9.12
N THR A 219 -8.55 -7.49 8.35
CA THR A 219 -7.13 -7.85 8.11
C THR A 219 -6.34 -6.59 7.79
N VAL A 220 -5.09 -6.50 8.26
CA VAL A 220 -4.20 -5.37 7.99
C VAL A 220 -2.91 -5.85 7.31
N PHE A 221 -2.54 -5.19 6.21
CA PHE A 221 -1.20 -5.31 5.62
C PHE A 221 -0.44 -4.01 5.84
N LEU A 222 0.77 -4.11 6.39
CA LEU A 222 1.65 -2.98 6.67
C LEU A 222 2.98 -3.14 5.94
N VAL A 223 3.26 -2.23 5.01
CA VAL A 223 4.61 -2.07 4.45
C VAL A 223 5.36 -1.04 5.27
N SER A 224 6.49 -1.41 5.86
CA SER A 224 7.37 -0.48 6.56
C SER A 224 8.83 -0.88 6.43
N HIS A 225 9.72 0.13 6.35
CA HIS A 225 11.17 -0.06 6.46
C HIS A 225 11.65 -0.04 7.92
N ASN A 226 10.76 0.28 8.85
CA ASN A 226 11.06 0.29 10.26
C ASN A 226 10.69 -1.07 10.89
N ASN A 227 11.70 -1.92 11.11
CA ASN A 227 11.50 -3.23 11.73
C ASN A 227 10.83 -3.14 13.10
N LYS A 228 11.02 -2.04 13.85
CA LYS A 228 10.34 -1.84 15.13
C LYS A 228 8.82 -1.69 14.92
N SER A 229 8.38 -0.87 13.96
CA SER A 229 6.95 -0.71 13.65
C SER A 229 6.33 -2.03 13.24
N ILE A 230 7.03 -2.85 12.43
CA ILE A 230 6.55 -4.19 12.05
C ILE A 230 6.43 -5.08 13.29
N ARG A 231 7.47 -5.11 14.16
CA ARG A 231 7.47 -5.94 15.38
C ARG A 231 6.37 -5.56 16.36
N ASP A 232 6.10 -4.25 16.49
CA ASP A 232 5.10 -3.73 17.43
C ASP A 232 3.65 -3.86 16.90
N THR A 233 3.49 -4.07 15.57
CA THR A 233 2.17 -3.99 14.93
C THR A 233 1.74 -5.32 14.29
N CYS A 234 2.65 -6.14 13.81
CA CYS A 234 2.31 -7.31 12.99
C CYS A 234 2.60 -8.61 13.74
N ASP A 235 1.72 -9.61 13.55
CA ASP A 235 1.86 -10.95 14.12
C ASP A 235 2.61 -11.89 13.17
N ARG A 236 2.49 -11.61 11.86
CA ARG A 236 3.05 -12.39 10.76
C ARG A 236 3.73 -11.48 9.77
N VAL A 237 4.75 -11.96 9.10
CA VAL A 237 5.51 -11.21 8.10
C VAL A 237 5.69 -12.03 6.82
N LEU A 238 5.44 -11.36 5.70
CA LEU A 238 5.79 -11.82 4.36
C LEU A 238 7.07 -11.09 3.93
N TRP A 239 8.16 -11.83 3.74
CA TRP A 239 9.40 -11.27 3.23
C TRP A 239 9.52 -11.51 1.73
N LEU A 240 9.43 -10.41 0.96
CA LEU A 240 9.65 -10.42 -0.48
C LEU A 240 11.10 -10.03 -0.81
N GLU A 241 11.71 -10.79 -1.72
CA GLU A 241 13.02 -10.47 -2.27
C GLU A 241 13.02 -10.71 -3.78
N ARG A 242 13.37 -9.69 -4.56
CA ARG A 242 13.38 -9.73 -6.04
C ARG A 242 12.09 -10.24 -6.69
N GLY A 243 10.96 -9.90 -6.08
CA GLY A 243 9.64 -10.29 -6.53
C GLY A 243 9.13 -11.63 -6.01
N GLU A 244 9.94 -12.41 -5.32
CA GLU A 244 9.58 -13.73 -4.80
C GLU A 244 9.30 -13.69 -3.30
N LEU A 245 8.37 -14.51 -2.82
CA LEU A 245 8.13 -14.71 -1.41
C LEU A 245 9.22 -15.62 -0.83
N ARG A 246 10.15 -15.02 -0.11
CA ARG A 246 11.29 -15.74 0.46
C ARG A 246 10.95 -16.43 1.79
N MET A 247 10.14 -15.79 2.60
CA MET A 247 9.72 -16.33 3.89
C MET A 247 8.34 -15.78 4.27
N ASP A 248 7.54 -16.63 4.92
CA ASP A 248 6.22 -16.32 5.45
C ASP A 248 6.11 -16.99 6.82
N GLY A 249 5.88 -16.22 7.88
CA GLY A 249 5.85 -16.76 9.22
C GLY A 249 5.71 -15.72 10.32
N PRO A 250 5.89 -16.15 11.59
CA PRO A 250 5.83 -15.28 12.75
C PRO A 250 6.82 -14.11 12.65
N THR A 251 6.38 -12.93 13.09
CA THR A 251 7.16 -11.69 12.96
C THR A 251 8.57 -11.80 13.51
N ALA A 252 8.74 -12.42 14.67
CA ALA A 252 10.05 -12.52 15.33
C ALA A 252 11.05 -13.33 14.50
N GLU A 253 10.61 -14.46 13.94
CA GLU A 253 11.44 -15.37 13.15
C GLU A 253 11.84 -14.74 11.81
N VAL A 254 10.86 -14.20 11.08
CA VAL A 254 11.12 -13.60 9.76
C VAL A 254 12.00 -12.36 9.88
N LEU A 255 11.77 -11.51 10.89
CA LEU A 255 12.62 -10.34 11.13
C LEU A 255 14.05 -10.72 11.50
N GLN A 256 14.25 -11.75 12.30
CA GLN A 256 15.59 -12.22 12.65
C GLN A 256 16.37 -12.66 11.40
N GLU A 257 15.76 -13.43 10.52
CA GLU A 257 16.39 -13.88 9.27
C GLU A 257 16.63 -12.71 8.30
N TYR A 258 15.69 -11.76 8.22
CA TYR A 258 15.84 -10.56 7.41
C TYR A 258 16.98 -9.66 7.91
N GLU A 259 17.12 -9.45 9.23
CA GLU A 259 18.20 -8.66 9.83
C GLU A 259 19.58 -9.31 9.57
N LYS A 260 19.67 -10.64 9.64
CA LYS A 260 20.90 -11.37 9.24
C LYS A 260 21.22 -11.16 7.76
N PHE A 261 20.21 -11.22 6.89
CA PHE A 261 20.38 -11.05 5.45
C PHE A 261 20.83 -9.64 5.07
N THR A 262 20.28 -8.62 5.71
CA THR A 262 20.60 -7.20 5.42
C THR A 262 21.83 -6.69 6.13
N GLY A 263 22.41 -7.47 7.07
CA GLY A 263 23.54 -7.05 7.90
C GLY A 263 23.18 -6.00 8.96
N ALA A 264 21.90 -5.77 9.21
CA ALA A 264 21.40 -4.81 10.19
C ALA A 264 21.48 -5.29 11.64
N GLY A 265 21.99 -6.50 11.87
CA GLY A 265 22.17 -7.13 13.20
C GLY A 265 23.58 -7.03 13.76
N LYS A 266 24.41 -6.04 13.29
CA LYS A 266 25.73 -5.77 13.83
C LYS A 266 25.79 -4.43 14.53
#